data_50ede5744d3ec32808a8eceebf15d557
#
_entry.id   50ede5744d3ec32808a8eceebf15d557
#
_cell.length_a   1.000
_cell.length_b   1.000
_cell.length_c   1.000
_cell.angle_alpha   90.00
_cell.angle_beta   90.00
_cell.angle_gamma   90.00
#
_symmetry.space_group_name_H-M   'P 1'
#
loop_
_entity.id
_entity.type
_entity.pdbx_description
1 polymer ?
#
loop_
_entity_poly.entity_id
_entity_poly.type
_entity_poly.pdbx_seq_one_letter_code
_entity_poly.pdbx_strand_id
1 'polypeptide(L)'
;YAHLNRAIKARDLNMIYIIGPGHGGPGIVANTYMEGTYSEVYPNIAQDEEGMQRLFKQFSFPGGIPSHVAPETPGSIHEGGELGYAVSHAYGAAYDNPDLIVACVVGDGEAETGPLATSWHSNKFLNPASDGAVLPILHLNGYKIANPCVLARISHGELDQLFRGYGYTPHFVEGSDPAKMHQL
;
A
#
# COMPACT_ATOMS: atom_id res chain seq x y z
N TYR A 1 -1.80 6.90 -3.82
CA TYR A 1 -3.22 6.62 -4.07
C TYR A 1 -3.74 7.42 -5.27
N ALA A 2 -3.82 8.76 -5.21
CA ALA A 2 -4.37 9.59 -6.27
C ALA A 2 -3.69 9.42 -7.64
N HIS A 3 -2.38 9.22 -7.68
CA HIS A 3 -1.64 8.98 -8.92
C HIS A 3 -2.01 7.64 -9.56
N LEU A 4 -2.15 6.59 -8.74
CA LEU A 4 -2.58 5.28 -9.22
C LEU A 4 -4.02 5.33 -9.73
N ASN A 5 -4.94 6.02 -9.03
CA ASN A 5 -6.31 6.21 -9.50
C ASN A 5 -6.39 6.91 -10.86
N ARG A 6 -5.50 7.86 -11.13
CA ARG A 6 -5.40 8.48 -12.47
C ARG A 6 -4.97 7.46 -13.53
N ALA A 7 -3.97 6.63 -13.23
CA ALA A 7 -3.51 5.59 -14.13
C ALA A 7 -4.60 4.54 -14.40
N ILE A 8 -5.29 4.09 -13.32
CA ILE A 8 -6.41 3.17 -13.38
C ILE A 8 -7.49 3.69 -14.35
N LYS A 9 -7.96 4.92 -14.12
CA LYS A 9 -9.01 5.54 -14.94
C LYS A 9 -8.59 5.79 -16.39
N ALA A 10 -7.32 6.16 -16.61
CA ALA A 10 -6.82 6.45 -17.96
C ALA A 10 -6.60 5.20 -18.82
N ARG A 11 -6.38 4.04 -18.21
CA ARG A 11 -5.98 2.81 -18.89
C ARG A 11 -6.93 1.64 -18.62
N ASP A 12 -8.00 1.85 -17.86
CA ASP A 12 -8.96 0.81 -17.44
C ASP A 12 -8.27 -0.38 -16.76
N LEU A 13 -7.40 -0.09 -15.78
CA LEU A 13 -6.59 -1.11 -15.12
C LEU A 13 -7.38 -1.80 -14.00
N ASN A 14 -7.26 -3.10 -13.89
CA ASN A 14 -7.66 -3.86 -12.72
C ASN A 14 -6.54 -3.80 -11.67
N MET A 15 -6.72 -3.00 -10.62
CA MET A 15 -5.69 -2.77 -9.62
C MET A 15 -6.27 -2.73 -8.20
N ILE A 16 -5.54 -3.34 -7.26
CA ILE A 16 -5.77 -3.17 -5.83
C ILE A 16 -4.58 -2.47 -5.17
N TYR A 17 -4.83 -1.86 -4.02
CA TYR A 17 -3.85 -1.05 -3.30
C TYR A 17 -3.71 -1.52 -1.87
N ILE A 18 -2.50 -2.01 -1.53
CA ILE A 18 -2.16 -2.48 -0.18
C ILE A 18 -1.28 -1.45 0.51
N ILE A 19 -1.60 -1.12 1.74
CA ILE A 19 -0.78 -0.27 2.60
C ILE A 19 -0.22 -1.12 3.73
N GLY A 20 1.07 -1.46 3.65
CA GLY A 20 1.80 -2.22 4.66
C GLY A 20 1.97 -1.48 5.99
N PRO A 21 2.37 -0.18 5.99
CA PRO A 21 2.41 0.60 7.22
C PRO A 21 1.02 0.74 7.84
N GLY A 22 0.72 -0.05 8.86
CA GLY A 22 -0.63 -0.14 9.46
C GLY A 22 -1.19 1.21 9.90
N HIS A 23 -0.35 2.08 10.45
CA HIS A 23 -0.72 3.45 10.84
C HIS A 23 -1.14 4.36 9.65
N GLY A 24 -0.98 3.90 8.40
CA GLY A 24 -1.52 4.53 7.20
C GLY A 24 -3.02 4.31 6.99
N GLY A 25 -3.67 3.52 7.84
CA GLY A 25 -5.12 3.23 7.77
C GLY A 25 -6.02 4.45 7.62
N PRO A 26 -5.87 5.50 8.44
CA PRO A 26 -6.67 6.72 8.28
C PRO A 26 -6.52 7.36 6.91
N GLY A 27 -5.35 7.26 6.28
CA GLY A 27 -5.11 7.78 4.93
C GLY A 27 -5.91 7.03 3.86
N ILE A 28 -6.00 5.70 3.95
CA ILE A 28 -6.80 4.93 2.97
C ILE A 28 -8.29 5.14 3.21
N VAL A 29 -8.74 5.18 4.46
CA VAL A 29 -10.14 5.50 4.81
C VAL A 29 -10.54 6.88 4.25
N ALA A 30 -9.71 7.90 4.46
CA ALA A 30 -9.98 9.24 3.93
C ALA A 30 -10.08 9.25 2.40
N ASN A 31 -9.18 8.55 1.70
CA ASN A 31 -9.21 8.49 0.25
C ASN A 31 -10.43 7.74 -0.29
N THR A 32 -10.81 6.60 0.29
CA THR A 32 -11.99 5.84 -0.11
C THR A 32 -13.29 6.59 0.19
N TYR A 33 -13.34 7.36 1.27
CA TYR A 33 -14.46 8.25 1.56
C TYR A 33 -14.54 9.39 0.55
N MET A 34 -13.44 10.05 0.24
CA MET A 34 -13.41 11.17 -0.70
C MET A 34 -13.79 10.78 -2.13
N GLU A 35 -13.46 9.57 -2.57
CA GLU A 35 -13.83 9.06 -3.89
C GLU A 35 -15.28 8.51 -3.96
N GLY A 36 -15.93 8.30 -2.80
CA GLY A 36 -17.31 7.83 -2.71
C GLY A 36 -17.47 6.35 -2.39
N THR A 37 -16.47 5.52 -2.64
CA THR A 37 -16.54 4.06 -2.44
C THR A 37 -16.93 3.69 -1.01
N TYR A 38 -16.43 4.43 -0.01
CA TYR A 38 -16.79 4.19 1.38
C TYR A 38 -18.30 4.32 1.63
N SER A 39 -18.91 5.36 1.09
CA SER A 39 -20.36 5.63 1.21
C SER A 39 -21.22 4.67 0.39
N GLU A 40 -20.70 4.10 -0.69
CA GLU A 40 -21.39 3.04 -1.44
C GLU A 40 -21.53 1.76 -0.61
N VAL A 41 -20.49 1.39 0.14
CA VAL A 41 -20.49 0.20 1.00
C VAL A 41 -21.21 0.46 2.33
N TYR A 42 -21.04 1.65 2.88
CA TYR A 42 -21.65 2.09 4.15
C TYR A 42 -22.55 3.29 3.94
N PRO A 43 -23.79 3.13 3.45
CA PRO A 43 -24.66 4.25 3.07
C PRO A 43 -25.05 5.20 4.21
N ASN A 44 -24.94 4.74 5.47
CA ASN A 44 -25.13 5.57 6.64
C ASN A 44 -23.99 6.58 6.89
N ILE A 45 -22.89 6.46 6.14
CA ILE A 45 -21.75 7.38 6.12
C ILE A 45 -21.76 8.11 4.79
N ALA A 46 -22.72 9.00 4.62
CA ALA A 46 -22.89 9.77 3.38
C ALA A 46 -21.76 10.79 3.16
N GLN A 47 -21.57 11.23 1.92
CA GLN A 47 -20.59 12.27 1.58
C GLN A 47 -21.16 13.68 1.86
N ASP A 48 -21.55 13.93 3.11
CA ASP A 48 -22.05 15.19 3.62
C ASP A 48 -21.49 15.46 5.02
N GLU A 49 -21.88 16.58 5.61
CA GLU A 49 -21.40 16.99 6.94
C GLU A 49 -21.76 15.96 8.01
N GLU A 50 -22.97 15.43 8.00
CA GLU A 50 -23.43 14.45 8.97
C GLU A 50 -22.68 13.11 8.80
N GLY A 51 -22.51 12.65 7.58
CA GLY A 51 -21.72 11.45 7.26
C GLY A 51 -20.26 11.60 7.66
N MET A 52 -19.65 12.76 7.42
CA MET A 52 -18.28 13.06 7.87
C MET A 52 -18.18 13.04 9.39
N GLN A 53 -19.13 13.61 10.11
CA GLN A 53 -19.16 13.55 11.58
C GLN A 53 -19.29 12.12 12.09
N ARG A 54 -20.11 11.29 11.42
CA ARG A 54 -20.24 9.86 11.75
C ARG A 54 -18.94 9.12 11.47
N LEU A 55 -18.28 9.40 10.35
CA LEU A 55 -17.00 8.82 9.99
C LEU A 55 -15.95 9.07 11.09
N PHE A 56 -15.82 10.31 11.55
CA PHE A 56 -14.88 10.65 12.61
C PHE A 56 -15.21 9.99 13.94
N LYS A 57 -16.49 9.89 14.31
CA LYS A 57 -16.93 9.28 15.56
C LYS A 57 -16.61 7.79 15.67
N GLN A 58 -16.49 7.09 14.56
CA GLN A 58 -16.21 5.65 14.59
C GLN A 58 -14.71 5.31 14.58
N PHE A 59 -13.82 6.31 14.49
CA PHE A 59 -12.37 6.07 14.55
C PHE A 59 -11.96 5.51 15.91
N SER A 60 -11.28 4.36 15.90
CA SER A 60 -10.85 3.61 17.10
C SER A 60 -11.97 3.30 18.11
N PHE A 61 -13.21 3.28 17.64
CA PHE A 61 -14.37 2.91 18.45
C PHE A 61 -14.76 1.43 18.21
N PRO A 62 -15.21 0.69 19.22
CA PRO A 62 -15.64 -0.69 19.03
C PRO A 62 -16.69 -0.84 17.91
N GLY A 63 -16.41 -1.69 16.93
CA GLY A 63 -17.26 -1.87 15.75
C GLY A 63 -17.16 -0.76 14.69
N GLY A 64 -16.28 0.21 14.90
CA GLY A 64 -16.00 1.28 13.94
C GLY A 64 -14.72 1.06 13.14
N ILE A 65 -14.08 2.16 12.75
CA ILE A 65 -12.84 2.14 11.96
C ILE A 65 -11.64 1.85 12.87
N PRO A 66 -10.84 0.81 12.60
CA PRO A 66 -9.59 0.60 13.33
C PRO A 66 -8.59 1.73 13.12
N SER A 67 -7.69 1.92 14.06
CA SER A 67 -6.60 2.91 13.93
C SER A 67 -5.56 2.53 12.87
N HIS A 68 -5.53 1.27 12.48
CA HIS A 68 -4.62 0.70 11.49
C HIS A 68 -5.38 0.20 10.27
N VAL A 69 -4.66 -0.08 9.20
CA VAL A 69 -5.24 -0.65 7.97
C VAL A 69 -6.00 -1.94 8.31
N ALA A 70 -7.19 -2.06 7.78
CA ALA A 70 -8.04 -3.22 8.01
C ALA A 70 -8.96 -3.51 6.81
N PRO A 71 -9.40 -4.77 6.63
CA PRO A 71 -10.28 -5.17 5.52
C PRO A 71 -11.65 -4.54 5.54
N GLU A 72 -12.09 -3.98 6.67
CA GLU A 72 -13.33 -3.23 6.81
C GLU A 72 -13.34 -1.94 5.97
N THR A 73 -12.18 -1.42 5.64
CA THR A 73 -12.08 -0.31 4.67
C THR A 73 -12.33 -0.85 3.26
N PRO A 74 -13.32 -0.34 2.52
CA PRO A 74 -13.65 -0.83 1.20
C PRO A 74 -12.44 -0.87 0.26
N GLY A 75 -12.25 -2.03 -0.38
CA GLY A 75 -11.11 -2.26 -1.28
C GLY A 75 -9.80 -2.65 -0.60
N SER A 76 -9.73 -2.64 0.74
CA SER A 76 -8.58 -3.15 1.49
C SER A 76 -8.69 -4.67 1.69
N ILE A 77 -7.59 -5.38 1.47
CA ILE A 77 -7.48 -6.82 1.75
C ILE A 77 -6.43 -7.10 2.83
N HIS A 78 -5.79 -6.06 3.34
CA HIS A 78 -4.65 -6.17 4.26
C HIS A 78 -5.05 -5.74 5.66
N GLU A 79 -4.59 -6.49 6.64
CA GLU A 79 -4.64 -6.16 8.06
C GLU A 79 -3.25 -5.67 8.49
N GLY A 80 -3.16 -4.41 8.93
CA GLY A 80 -1.89 -3.72 9.17
C GLY A 80 -1.45 -3.68 10.63
N GLY A 81 -2.11 -4.43 11.53
CA GLY A 81 -1.75 -4.50 12.94
C GLY A 81 -0.40 -5.19 13.18
N GLU A 82 -0.02 -6.12 12.32
CA GLU A 82 1.25 -6.79 12.34
C GLU A 82 2.08 -6.44 11.10
N LEU A 83 3.27 -5.87 11.28
CA LEU A 83 4.16 -5.51 10.18
C LEU A 83 4.85 -6.74 9.57
N GLY A 84 5.06 -6.71 8.25
CA GLY A 84 5.88 -7.67 7.54
C GLY A 84 5.14 -8.58 6.55
N TYR A 85 3.83 -8.48 6.44
CA TYR A 85 3.03 -9.39 5.59
C TYR A 85 2.51 -8.75 4.31
N ALA A 86 2.66 -7.43 4.14
CA ALA A 86 2.07 -6.71 3.01
C ALA A 86 2.49 -7.26 1.64
N VAL A 87 3.78 -7.51 1.44
CA VAL A 87 4.31 -8.04 0.18
C VAL A 87 3.82 -9.47 -0.07
N SER A 88 3.76 -10.31 0.96
CA SER A 88 3.21 -11.67 0.84
C SER A 88 1.73 -11.66 0.46
N HIS A 89 0.93 -10.77 1.06
CA HIS A 89 -0.47 -10.57 0.69
C HIS A 89 -0.61 -10.09 -0.76
N ALA A 90 0.28 -9.18 -1.20
CA ALA A 90 0.28 -8.69 -2.57
C ALA A 90 0.54 -9.81 -3.58
N TYR A 91 1.53 -10.65 -3.33
CA TYR A 91 1.82 -11.81 -4.17
C TYR A 91 0.70 -12.85 -4.12
N GLY A 92 0.14 -13.11 -2.93
CA GLY A 92 -1.00 -14.01 -2.78
C GLY A 92 -2.22 -13.58 -3.60
N ALA A 93 -2.50 -12.28 -3.64
CA ALA A 93 -3.60 -11.73 -4.44
C ALA A 93 -3.32 -11.80 -5.96
N ALA A 94 -2.05 -11.75 -6.37
CA ALA A 94 -1.67 -11.78 -7.78
C ALA A 94 -1.72 -13.21 -8.39
N TYR A 95 -1.61 -14.27 -7.59
CA TYR A 95 -1.68 -15.63 -8.09
C TYR A 95 -3.03 -15.92 -8.77
N ASP A 96 -2.99 -16.59 -9.91
CA ASP A 96 -4.17 -16.97 -10.72
C ASP A 96 -5.06 -15.79 -11.16
N ASN A 97 -4.52 -14.55 -11.13
CA ASN A 97 -5.24 -13.33 -11.53
C ASN A 97 -4.41 -12.55 -12.57
N PRO A 98 -4.32 -13.01 -13.83
CA PRO A 98 -3.39 -12.47 -14.82
C PRO A 98 -3.60 -10.99 -15.18
N ASP A 99 -4.82 -10.49 -14.99
CA ASP A 99 -5.17 -9.08 -15.28
C ASP A 99 -5.02 -8.15 -14.06
N LEU A 100 -4.64 -8.69 -12.88
CA LEU A 100 -4.56 -7.92 -11.65
C LEU A 100 -3.18 -7.30 -11.46
N ILE A 101 -3.17 -6.02 -11.14
CA ILE A 101 -1.97 -5.31 -10.64
C ILE A 101 -2.17 -5.02 -9.16
N VAL A 102 -1.24 -5.45 -8.33
CA VAL A 102 -1.25 -5.18 -6.89
C VAL A 102 -0.18 -4.15 -6.55
N ALA A 103 -0.58 -2.91 -6.31
CA ALA A 103 0.30 -1.88 -5.78
C ALA A 103 0.41 -2.03 -4.26
N CYS A 104 1.64 -2.24 -3.77
CA CYS A 104 1.90 -2.52 -2.36
C CYS A 104 2.87 -1.49 -1.78
N VAL A 105 2.38 -0.61 -0.93
CA VAL A 105 3.23 0.31 -0.17
C VAL A 105 3.85 -0.43 0.99
N VAL A 106 5.17 -0.34 1.09
CA VAL A 106 5.98 -0.95 2.14
C VAL A 106 6.67 0.16 2.93
N GLY A 107 6.51 0.19 4.25
CA GLY A 107 7.30 1.05 5.11
C GLY A 107 8.73 0.55 5.24
N ASP A 108 9.69 1.47 5.36
CA ASP A 108 11.11 1.10 5.52
C ASP A 108 11.38 0.35 6.84
N GLY A 109 10.69 0.71 7.93
CA GLY A 109 10.73 -0.06 9.16
C GLY A 109 10.08 -1.44 9.04
N GLU A 110 9.00 -1.55 8.27
CA GLU A 110 8.37 -2.82 7.93
C GLU A 110 9.29 -3.70 7.09
N ALA A 111 10.03 -3.11 6.15
CA ALA A 111 10.97 -3.81 5.26
C ALA A 111 12.08 -4.55 6.00
N GLU A 112 12.38 -4.17 7.26
CA GLU A 112 13.37 -4.82 8.12
C GLU A 112 12.83 -6.03 8.89
N THR A 113 11.51 -6.25 8.92
CA THR A 113 10.92 -7.41 9.58
C THR A 113 11.31 -8.69 8.86
N GLY A 114 11.48 -9.78 9.60
CA GLY A 114 11.85 -11.07 9.03
C GLY A 114 10.92 -11.53 7.90
N PRO A 115 9.60 -11.54 8.11
CA PRO A 115 8.65 -11.94 7.07
C PRO A 115 8.76 -11.08 5.80
N LEU A 116 8.87 -9.76 5.91
CA LEU A 116 8.93 -8.92 4.72
C LEU A 116 10.29 -9.01 4.03
N ALA A 117 11.37 -9.04 4.77
CA ALA A 117 12.72 -9.16 4.21
C ALA A 117 12.87 -10.42 3.34
N THR A 118 12.17 -11.50 3.67
CA THR A 118 12.15 -12.74 2.87
C THR A 118 11.11 -12.69 1.73
N SER A 119 10.08 -11.87 1.84
CA SER A 119 8.98 -11.80 0.86
C SER A 119 9.40 -11.20 -0.48
N TRP A 120 10.46 -10.41 -0.55
CA TRP A 120 10.98 -9.84 -1.79
C TRP A 120 11.29 -10.92 -2.86
N HIS A 121 11.62 -12.13 -2.46
CA HIS A 121 11.87 -13.24 -3.36
C HIS A 121 10.61 -13.84 -3.99
N SER A 122 9.42 -13.46 -3.54
CA SER A 122 8.16 -14.03 -4.00
C SER A 122 7.88 -13.76 -5.48
N ASN A 123 8.53 -12.75 -6.08
CA ASN A 123 8.49 -12.51 -7.51
C ASN A 123 9.00 -13.71 -8.36
N LYS A 124 9.76 -14.63 -7.75
CA LYS A 124 10.27 -15.83 -8.42
C LYS A 124 9.21 -16.93 -8.60
N PHE A 125 8.10 -16.81 -7.86
CA PHE A 125 7.00 -17.78 -7.94
C PHE A 125 5.90 -17.36 -8.91
N LEU A 126 5.88 -16.09 -9.36
CA LEU A 126 4.89 -15.64 -10.33
C LEU A 126 5.16 -16.23 -11.73
N ASN A 127 4.11 -16.73 -12.33
CA ASN A 127 4.10 -17.14 -13.73
C ASN A 127 3.43 -16.03 -14.56
N PRO A 128 4.17 -15.30 -15.41
CA PRO A 128 3.61 -14.18 -16.17
C PRO A 128 2.46 -14.55 -17.12
N ALA A 129 2.25 -15.85 -17.39
CA ALA A 129 1.18 -16.31 -18.25
C ALA A 129 -0.15 -16.53 -17.52
N SER A 130 -0.12 -16.73 -16.20
CA SER A 130 -1.31 -17.08 -15.40
C SER A 130 -1.54 -16.17 -14.20
N ASP A 131 -0.52 -15.42 -13.81
CA ASP A 131 -0.55 -14.59 -12.60
C ASP A 131 -0.51 -13.11 -12.93
N GLY A 132 -0.96 -12.29 -11.99
CA GLY A 132 -0.91 -10.85 -12.08
C GLY A 132 0.48 -10.26 -11.80
N ALA A 133 0.53 -8.95 -11.60
CA ALA A 133 1.76 -8.23 -11.32
C ALA A 133 1.71 -7.57 -9.93
N VAL A 134 2.84 -7.55 -9.25
CA VAL A 134 3.01 -6.80 -8.00
C VAL A 134 3.94 -5.63 -8.22
N LEU A 135 3.48 -4.43 -7.84
CA LEU A 135 4.24 -3.19 -7.86
C LEU A 135 4.56 -2.77 -6.42
N PRO A 136 5.71 -3.16 -5.86
CA PRO A 136 6.12 -2.71 -4.54
C PRO A 136 6.54 -1.23 -4.59
N ILE A 137 6.09 -0.46 -3.59
CA ILE A 137 6.42 0.95 -3.42
C ILE A 137 7.03 1.12 -2.03
N LEU A 138 8.35 1.18 -1.96
CA LEU A 138 9.06 1.41 -0.70
C LEU A 138 8.96 2.88 -0.30
N HIS A 139 8.28 3.15 0.81
CA HIS A 139 8.22 4.47 1.42
C HIS A 139 9.39 4.63 2.40
N LEU A 140 10.46 5.24 1.91
CA LEU A 140 11.72 5.41 2.66
C LEU A 140 11.75 6.77 3.35
N ASN A 141 11.20 6.84 4.56
CA ASN A 141 11.24 8.04 5.40
C ASN A 141 12.40 8.07 6.40
N GLY A 142 13.13 6.98 6.53
CA GLY A 142 14.34 6.86 7.34
C GLY A 142 14.13 6.40 8.78
N TYR A 143 12.90 6.29 9.24
CA TYR A 143 12.61 6.01 10.64
C TYR A 143 11.53 4.95 10.84
N LYS A 144 11.69 4.16 11.89
CA LYS A 144 10.67 3.27 12.47
C LYS A 144 10.38 3.74 13.89
N ILE A 145 9.19 4.31 14.13
CA ILE A 145 8.81 4.97 15.38
C ILE A 145 9.84 6.06 15.72
N ALA A 146 10.82 5.77 16.59
CA ALA A 146 11.84 6.72 17.05
C ALA A 146 13.27 6.33 16.63
N ASN A 147 13.45 5.23 15.91
CA ASN A 147 14.75 4.72 15.52
C ASN A 147 14.98 4.77 14.02
N PRO A 148 16.21 5.07 13.55
CA PRO A 148 16.55 4.99 12.14
C PRO A 148 16.40 3.57 11.59
N CYS A 149 15.97 3.46 10.34
CA CYS A 149 15.92 2.20 9.59
C CYS A 149 17.27 1.85 8.99
N VAL A 150 17.53 0.56 8.77
CA VAL A 150 18.74 0.09 8.07
C VAL A 150 18.79 0.63 6.64
N LEU A 151 17.67 0.58 5.92
CA LEU A 151 17.59 1.06 4.53
C LEU A 151 17.88 2.56 4.37
N ALA A 152 17.70 3.35 5.43
CA ALA A 152 18.08 4.76 5.45
C ALA A 152 19.59 5.00 5.74
N ARG A 153 20.31 3.96 6.11
CA ARG A 153 21.75 4.02 6.43
C ARG A 153 22.64 3.55 5.29
N ILE A 154 22.08 2.98 4.26
CA ILE A 154 22.79 2.56 3.06
C ILE A 154 22.61 3.59 1.95
N SER A 155 23.54 3.64 1.01
CA SER A 155 23.46 4.57 -0.11
C SER A 155 22.40 4.13 -1.12
N HIS A 156 21.91 5.06 -1.95
CA HIS A 156 21.01 4.72 -3.08
C HIS A 156 21.63 3.68 -4.02
N GLY A 157 22.96 3.71 -4.21
CA GLY A 157 23.64 2.71 -5.02
C GLY A 157 23.60 1.30 -4.44
N GLU A 158 23.74 1.18 -3.12
CA GLU A 158 23.60 -0.12 -2.42
C GLU A 158 22.16 -0.59 -2.44
N LEU A 159 21.20 0.33 -2.26
CA LEU A 159 19.77 0.01 -2.31
C LEU A 159 19.34 -0.45 -3.72
N ASP A 160 19.85 0.19 -4.77
CA ASP A 160 19.65 -0.25 -6.16
C ASP A 160 20.17 -1.67 -6.38
N GLN A 161 21.40 -1.94 -5.93
CA GLN A 161 21.99 -3.28 -6.04
C GLN A 161 21.21 -4.34 -5.27
N LEU A 162 20.74 -4.01 -4.07
CA LEU A 162 19.93 -4.90 -3.25
C LEU A 162 18.64 -5.31 -3.99
N PHE A 163 17.89 -4.34 -4.49
CA PHE A 163 16.63 -4.64 -5.18
C PHE A 163 16.84 -5.32 -6.54
N ARG A 164 17.89 -4.97 -7.27
CA ARG A 164 18.28 -5.72 -8.48
C ARG A 164 18.65 -7.17 -8.17
N GLY A 165 19.32 -7.42 -7.03
CA GLY A 165 19.61 -8.76 -6.56
C GLY A 165 18.35 -9.59 -6.29
N TYR A 166 17.29 -8.96 -5.81
CA TYR A 166 15.97 -9.59 -5.69
C TYR A 166 15.25 -9.77 -7.04
N GLY A 167 15.71 -9.10 -8.10
CA GLY A 167 15.12 -9.19 -9.44
C GLY A 167 14.15 -8.08 -9.80
N TYR A 168 14.19 -6.97 -9.09
CA TYR A 168 13.44 -5.75 -9.41
C TYR A 168 14.26 -4.78 -10.24
N THR A 169 13.59 -3.85 -10.91
CA THR A 169 14.20 -2.65 -11.49
C THR A 169 13.75 -1.45 -10.65
N PRO A 170 14.57 -0.99 -9.68
CA PRO A 170 14.17 0.09 -8.80
C PRO A 170 14.18 1.44 -9.51
N HIS A 171 13.20 2.27 -9.17
CA HIS A 171 13.11 3.66 -9.57
C HIS A 171 13.06 4.52 -8.31
N PHE A 172 13.77 5.64 -8.32
CA PHE A 172 13.87 6.53 -7.17
C PHE A 172 13.20 7.86 -7.47
N VAL A 173 12.40 8.34 -6.52
CA VAL A 173 11.82 9.68 -6.54
C VAL A 173 11.95 10.29 -5.15
N GLU A 174 12.37 11.54 -5.09
CA GLU A 174 12.53 12.26 -3.83
C GLU A 174 11.63 13.48 -3.76
N GLY A 175 11.21 13.78 -2.55
CA GLY A 175 10.44 14.97 -2.23
C GLY A 175 8.94 14.74 -2.20
N SER A 176 8.23 15.85 -2.07
CA SER A 176 6.76 15.90 -1.94
C SER A 176 6.08 16.60 -3.11
N ASP A 177 6.80 16.86 -4.20
CA ASP A 177 6.24 17.48 -5.41
C ASP A 177 5.32 16.47 -6.14
N PRO A 178 3.99 16.72 -6.18
CA PRO A 178 3.06 15.80 -6.83
C PRO A 178 3.33 15.60 -8.32
N ALA A 179 3.88 16.60 -9.02
CA ALA A 179 4.18 16.49 -10.44
C ALA A 179 5.33 15.51 -10.69
N LYS A 180 6.40 15.58 -9.88
CA LYS A 180 7.50 14.61 -9.92
C LYS A 180 7.04 13.21 -9.59
N MET A 181 6.22 13.07 -8.55
CA MET A 181 5.66 11.77 -8.15
C MET A 181 4.77 11.15 -9.23
N HIS A 182 4.15 11.97 -10.08
CA HIS A 182 3.28 11.47 -11.15
C HIS A 182 4.03 11.09 -12.43
N GLN A 183 5.24 11.57 -12.60
CA GLN A 183 6.08 11.27 -13.77
C GLN A 183 6.81 9.92 -13.66
N LEU A 184 6.92 9.39 -12.44
CA LEU A 184 7.51 8.09 -12.18
C LEU A 184 6.53 6.97 -12.50
#